data_44fe6da61ffa83a9af820aa48c541ffe
#
_entry.id   44fe6da61ffa83a9af820aa48c541ffe
#
_cell.length_a   1.000
_cell.length_b   1.000
_cell.length_c   1.000
_cell.angle_alpha   90.00
_cell.angle_beta   90.00
_cell.angle_gamma   90.00
#
_symmetry.space_group_name_H-M   'P 1'
#
loop_
_entity.id
_entity.type
_entity.pdbx_description
1 polymer ?
#
loop_
_entity_poly.entity_id
_entity_poly.type
_entity_poly.pdbx_seq_one_letter_code
_entity_poly.pdbx_strand_id
1 'polypeptide(L)'
;MVYLDNAATSFPKAPGVAAAMAEYVEKVGATINRSSYAAAQEAGLVTLTLRERLCRLFHHPDPTHAVITSGATASLNLLIKGLLRPGDHCVVSSMEHNAVMRPLVQLEREGVSFDRVPCDGEGRMDVSALPGLIRPNTRLVLIAHSSNVSGTVQDAAAVGKICRDRGIPFALDAAQSAGHMDVDFTALGLSALAVPGHKGLLGPQGIGALLLTPELAKSLTPLIAGGTGSASDSEELPDWMPDRFESGTPNLPGIYGWEAALRWIEETGVEKLAAHERLLTARFLDGVSALKNVRLYGPRTMEGRTGVISLGFTDCDNADAAWRLEREHGVLTRCGLHCAPAAHRSLGSFPEGSVRFSIGWANTESDVDAALGAIAEI
;
A
#
# COMPACT_ATOMS: atom_id res chain seq x y z
N MET A 1 -3.93 22.88 -13.67
CA MET A 1 -3.20 21.58 -13.64
C MET A 1 -3.95 20.67 -12.70
N VAL A 2 -4.42 19.54 -13.20
CA VAL A 2 -5.23 18.56 -12.47
C VAL A 2 -4.36 17.34 -12.17
N TYR A 3 -4.10 17.04 -10.89
CA TYR A 3 -3.28 15.91 -10.47
C TYR A 3 -4.14 14.68 -10.19
N LEU A 4 -4.04 13.66 -11.02
CA LEU A 4 -4.78 12.38 -10.92
C LEU A 4 -3.85 11.15 -10.91
N ASP A 5 -2.65 11.27 -10.32
CA ASP A 5 -1.74 10.13 -10.10
C ASP A 5 -1.50 9.84 -8.60
N ASN A 6 -2.55 10.00 -7.75
CA ASN A 6 -2.47 9.78 -6.32
C ASN A 6 -2.13 8.33 -5.94
N ALA A 7 -2.45 7.35 -6.78
CA ALA A 7 -2.08 5.95 -6.57
C ALA A 7 -0.57 5.68 -6.73
N ALA A 8 0.19 6.57 -7.38
CA ALA A 8 1.65 6.54 -7.36
C ALA A 8 2.19 7.19 -6.09
N THR A 9 1.74 8.40 -5.78
CA THR A 9 2.01 9.13 -4.53
C THR A 9 0.98 10.24 -4.37
N SER A 10 0.45 10.47 -3.18
CA SER A 10 -0.52 11.54 -2.96
C SER A 10 0.10 12.93 -3.18
N PHE A 11 -0.65 13.84 -3.78
CA PHE A 11 -0.29 15.24 -3.88
C PHE A 11 -1.55 16.12 -3.90
N PRO A 12 -1.60 17.20 -3.09
CA PRO A 12 -0.61 17.57 -2.04
C PRO A 12 -0.57 16.55 -0.89
N LYS A 13 0.47 16.63 -0.06
CA LYS A 13 0.53 15.92 1.21
C LYS A 13 -0.45 16.53 2.23
N ALA A 14 -0.74 15.82 3.32
CA ALA A 14 -1.55 16.37 4.39
C ALA A 14 -0.95 17.69 4.91
N PRO A 15 -1.80 18.63 5.34
CA PRO A 15 -1.34 19.86 6.00
C PRO A 15 -0.41 19.56 7.18
N GLY A 16 0.68 20.33 7.31
CA GLY A 16 1.67 20.19 8.37
C GLY A 16 2.82 19.22 8.09
N VAL A 17 2.74 18.34 7.09
CA VAL A 17 3.81 17.36 6.76
C VAL A 17 5.14 18.06 6.48
N ALA A 18 5.17 19.01 5.56
CA ALA A 18 6.40 19.71 5.19
C ALA A 18 6.98 20.51 6.36
N ALA A 19 6.12 21.16 7.16
CA ALA A 19 6.53 21.92 8.33
C ALA A 19 7.15 21.02 9.40
N ALA A 20 6.54 19.87 9.70
CA ALA A 20 7.08 18.93 10.69
C ALA A 20 8.45 18.35 10.26
N MET A 21 8.62 18.04 8.96
CA MET A 21 9.91 17.59 8.43
C MET A 21 10.98 18.67 8.53
N ALA A 22 10.65 19.91 8.17
CA ALA A 22 11.57 21.05 8.28
C ALA A 22 11.94 21.33 9.76
N GLU A 23 10.97 21.31 10.66
CA GLU A 23 11.19 21.50 12.10
C GLU A 23 12.16 20.47 12.68
N TYR A 24 12.01 19.19 12.31
CA TYR A 24 12.96 18.18 12.75
C TYR A 24 14.39 18.51 12.26
N VAL A 25 14.55 18.83 10.97
CA VAL A 25 15.87 19.09 10.36
C VAL A 25 16.52 20.35 10.92
N GLU A 26 15.74 21.42 11.16
CA GLU A 26 16.25 22.73 11.58
C GLU A 26 16.45 22.85 13.09
N LYS A 27 15.63 22.16 13.90
CA LYS A 27 15.56 22.42 15.35
C LYS A 27 15.82 21.20 16.22
N VAL A 28 15.45 19.99 15.79
CA VAL A 28 15.58 18.78 16.63
C VAL A 28 16.89 18.06 16.36
N GLY A 29 17.10 17.54 15.14
CA GLY A 29 18.33 16.94 14.65
C GLY A 29 18.87 15.75 15.47
N ALA A 30 18.14 15.25 16.47
CA ALA A 30 18.56 14.19 17.38
C ALA A 30 18.14 12.81 16.87
N THR A 31 18.94 11.77 17.14
CA THR A 31 18.54 10.38 16.85
C THR A 31 17.95 9.70 18.08
N ILE A 32 17.18 8.64 17.88
CA ILE A 32 16.59 7.83 18.95
C ILE A 32 17.52 6.70 19.40
N ASN A 33 17.27 6.14 20.59
CA ASN A 33 17.92 4.95 21.17
C ASN A 33 19.44 5.07 21.39
N ARG A 34 20.06 6.23 21.19
CA ARG A 34 21.53 6.41 21.30
C ARG A 34 21.95 7.50 22.27
N SER A 35 21.01 8.26 22.82
CA SER A 35 21.29 9.39 23.69
C SER A 35 20.14 9.64 24.65
N SER A 36 20.43 10.24 25.79
CA SER A 36 19.46 10.50 26.88
C SER A 36 19.06 11.97 27.03
N TYR A 37 19.57 12.87 26.16
CA TYR A 37 19.21 14.30 26.25
C TYR A 37 17.78 14.56 25.68
N ALA A 38 17.19 15.69 26.10
CA ALA A 38 15.78 16.00 25.87
C ALA A 38 15.32 15.84 24.40
N ALA A 39 16.09 16.34 23.43
CA ALA A 39 15.72 16.23 22.02
C ALA A 39 15.69 14.76 21.51
N ALA A 40 16.55 13.88 22.04
CA ALA A 40 16.51 12.44 21.69
C ALA A 40 15.29 11.74 22.29
N GLN A 41 14.90 12.13 23.53
CA GLN A 41 13.68 11.63 24.17
C GLN A 41 12.42 12.11 23.43
N GLU A 42 12.38 13.37 23.01
CA GLU A 42 11.29 13.92 22.20
C GLU A 42 11.15 13.17 20.86
N ALA A 43 12.25 12.95 20.14
CA ALA A 43 12.23 12.17 18.91
C ALA A 43 11.74 10.72 19.14
N GLY A 44 12.09 10.12 20.27
CA GLY A 44 11.58 8.81 20.68
C GLY A 44 10.06 8.83 20.93
N LEU A 45 9.56 9.87 21.59
CA LEU A 45 8.11 10.04 21.83
C LEU A 45 7.33 10.23 20.52
N VAL A 46 7.83 11.04 19.57
CA VAL A 46 7.19 11.20 18.25
C VAL A 46 7.16 9.88 17.50
N THR A 47 8.24 9.09 17.59
CA THR A 47 8.30 7.75 16.96
C THR A 47 7.28 6.79 17.58
N LEU A 48 7.15 6.79 18.91
CA LEU A 48 6.13 5.99 19.60
C LEU A 48 4.72 6.46 19.23
N THR A 49 4.47 7.76 19.23
CA THR A 49 3.17 8.33 18.83
C THR A 49 2.77 7.93 17.42
N LEU A 50 3.72 7.93 16.47
CA LEU A 50 3.47 7.43 15.11
C LEU A 50 2.99 5.97 15.13
N ARG A 51 3.65 5.08 15.89
CA ARG A 51 3.24 3.67 16.01
C ARG A 51 1.85 3.51 16.63
N GLU A 52 1.58 4.28 17.69
CA GLU A 52 0.27 4.30 18.35
C GLU A 52 -0.85 4.74 17.39
N ARG A 53 -0.59 5.78 16.55
CA ARG A 53 -1.54 6.24 15.53
C ARG A 53 -1.77 5.17 14.47
N LEU A 54 -0.73 4.49 13.99
CA LEU A 54 -0.86 3.36 13.07
C LEU A 54 -1.69 2.23 13.70
N CYS A 55 -1.45 1.91 14.97
CA CYS A 55 -2.21 0.89 15.68
C CYS A 55 -3.69 1.28 15.84
N ARG A 56 -4.00 2.52 16.18
CA ARG A 56 -5.38 3.00 16.22
C ARG A 56 -6.06 2.94 14.86
N LEU A 57 -5.37 3.41 13.82
CA LEU A 57 -5.91 3.47 12.46
C LEU A 57 -6.22 2.08 11.88
N PHE A 58 -5.42 1.07 12.22
CA PHE A 58 -5.56 -0.29 11.70
C PHE A 58 -6.07 -1.30 12.73
N HIS A 59 -6.54 -0.84 13.90
CA HIS A 59 -7.05 -1.70 14.99
C HIS A 59 -6.04 -2.79 15.40
N HIS A 60 -4.75 -2.42 15.40
CA HIS A 60 -3.66 -3.30 15.84
C HIS A 60 -3.41 -3.12 17.34
N PRO A 61 -3.27 -4.22 18.14
CA PRO A 61 -3.27 -4.11 19.59
C PRO A 61 -1.95 -3.61 20.21
N ASP A 62 -0.82 -3.70 19.48
CA ASP A 62 0.50 -3.51 20.07
C ASP A 62 1.43 -2.62 19.22
N PRO A 63 1.71 -1.38 19.67
CA PRO A 63 2.60 -0.47 18.96
C PRO A 63 4.04 -0.98 18.78
N THR A 64 4.52 -1.87 19.62
CA THR A 64 5.88 -2.44 19.49
C THR A 64 6.01 -3.32 18.25
N HIS A 65 4.89 -3.90 17.78
CA HIS A 65 4.83 -4.73 16.58
C HIS A 65 4.48 -3.96 15.30
N ALA A 66 4.45 -2.62 15.35
CA ALA A 66 4.38 -1.75 14.19
C ALA A 66 5.81 -1.34 13.75
N VAL A 67 6.44 -2.15 12.91
CA VAL A 67 7.82 -1.96 12.42
C VAL A 67 7.85 -0.85 11.37
N ILE A 68 8.66 0.20 11.58
CA ILE A 68 8.85 1.27 10.61
C ILE A 68 9.86 0.83 9.55
N THR A 69 9.50 1.00 8.29
CA THR A 69 10.29 0.61 7.12
C THR A 69 10.48 1.79 6.16
N SER A 70 11.24 1.62 5.10
CA SER A 70 11.36 2.63 4.04
C SER A 70 10.16 2.67 3.08
N GLY A 71 9.14 1.83 3.28
CA GLY A 71 7.92 1.78 2.48
C GLY A 71 7.37 0.36 2.32
N ALA A 72 6.18 0.22 1.74
CA ALA A 72 5.52 -1.08 1.58
C ALA A 72 6.38 -2.13 0.86
N THR A 73 7.21 -1.74 -0.10
CA THR A 73 8.13 -2.67 -0.78
C THR A 73 9.14 -3.29 0.19
N ALA A 74 9.71 -2.49 1.11
CA ALA A 74 10.61 -3.01 2.14
C ALA A 74 9.87 -3.91 3.13
N SER A 75 8.66 -3.51 3.55
CA SER A 75 7.78 -4.31 4.41
C SER A 75 7.48 -5.68 3.81
N LEU A 76 7.08 -5.72 2.54
CA LEU A 76 6.76 -6.95 1.82
C LEU A 76 7.99 -7.83 1.59
N ASN A 77 9.16 -7.25 1.30
CA ASN A 77 10.41 -8.01 1.23
C ASN A 77 10.79 -8.61 2.59
N LEU A 78 10.69 -7.84 3.68
CA LEU A 78 10.92 -8.34 5.03
C LEU A 78 10.00 -9.52 5.35
N LEU A 79 8.71 -9.40 5.06
CA LEU A 79 7.75 -10.46 5.27
C LEU A 79 8.07 -11.70 4.43
N ILE A 80 8.19 -11.55 3.11
CA ILE A 80 8.33 -12.67 2.18
C ILE A 80 9.67 -13.38 2.37
N LYS A 81 10.78 -12.64 2.33
CA LYS A 81 12.13 -13.20 2.43
C LYS A 81 12.51 -13.57 3.87
N GLY A 82 11.94 -12.86 4.85
CA GLY A 82 12.12 -13.18 6.27
C GLY A 82 11.41 -14.47 6.68
N LEU A 83 10.30 -14.83 6.04
CA LEU A 83 9.46 -15.95 6.40
C LEU A 83 9.77 -17.22 5.58
N LEU A 84 9.77 -17.09 4.24
CA LEU A 84 9.78 -18.24 3.34
C LEU A 84 11.17 -18.84 3.18
N ARG A 85 11.24 -20.18 3.19
CA ARG A 85 12.44 -20.99 3.05
C ARG A 85 12.28 -22.00 1.90
N PRO A 86 13.36 -22.56 1.35
CA PRO A 86 13.27 -23.65 0.37
C PRO A 86 12.34 -24.77 0.83
N GLY A 87 11.41 -25.17 -0.03
CA GLY A 87 10.36 -26.14 0.26
C GLY A 87 9.04 -25.51 0.76
N ASP A 88 9.00 -24.23 1.14
CA ASP A 88 7.77 -23.56 1.51
C ASP A 88 6.92 -23.19 0.31
N HIS A 89 5.62 -22.97 0.56
CA HIS A 89 4.65 -22.56 -0.42
C HIS A 89 3.93 -21.26 0.02
N CYS A 90 3.65 -20.39 -0.93
CA CYS A 90 2.87 -19.16 -0.74
C CYS A 90 1.68 -19.11 -1.70
N VAL A 91 0.53 -18.60 -1.24
CA VAL A 91 -0.61 -18.31 -2.12
C VAL A 91 -0.79 -16.81 -2.24
N VAL A 92 -0.92 -16.31 -3.48
CA VAL A 92 -1.16 -14.90 -3.79
C VAL A 92 -2.33 -14.75 -4.75
N SER A 93 -2.81 -13.52 -5.00
CA SER A 93 -3.80 -13.29 -6.05
C SER A 93 -3.15 -13.10 -7.42
N SER A 94 -3.93 -13.14 -8.51
CA SER A 94 -3.45 -12.76 -9.83
C SER A 94 -3.39 -11.24 -10.04
N MET A 95 -3.74 -10.43 -9.02
CA MET A 95 -3.74 -8.97 -9.07
C MET A 95 -2.54 -8.31 -8.39
N GLU A 96 -1.53 -9.10 -7.99
CA GLU A 96 -0.42 -8.62 -7.17
C GLU A 96 0.49 -7.61 -7.85
N HIS A 97 0.92 -6.63 -7.06
CA HIS A 97 1.98 -5.69 -7.44
C HIS A 97 3.36 -6.38 -7.46
N ASN A 98 4.29 -5.84 -8.25
CA ASN A 98 5.69 -6.34 -8.32
C ASN A 98 6.45 -6.32 -6.99
N ALA A 99 6.00 -5.54 -5.99
CA ALA A 99 6.56 -5.58 -4.65
C ALA A 99 6.33 -6.94 -3.93
N VAL A 100 5.29 -7.66 -4.32
CA VAL A 100 4.99 -9.05 -3.90
C VAL A 100 5.63 -10.05 -4.87
N MET A 101 5.40 -9.87 -6.17
CA MET A 101 5.77 -10.89 -7.16
C MET A 101 7.28 -11.03 -7.36
N ARG A 102 8.04 -9.93 -7.38
CA ARG A 102 9.48 -10.00 -7.60
C ARG A 102 10.25 -10.74 -6.52
N PRO A 103 10.00 -10.50 -5.20
CA PRO A 103 10.59 -11.33 -4.14
C PRO A 103 10.21 -12.80 -4.25
N LEU A 104 8.95 -13.14 -4.57
CA LEU A 104 8.50 -14.54 -4.73
C LEU A 104 9.21 -15.23 -5.91
N VAL A 105 9.28 -14.58 -7.09
CA VAL A 105 10.01 -15.11 -8.27
C VAL A 105 11.52 -15.25 -7.96
N GLN A 106 12.08 -14.39 -7.12
CA GLN A 106 13.46 -14.53 -6.68
C GLN A 106 13.64 -15.79 -5.81
N LEU A 107 12.76 -16.00 -4.83
CA LEU A 107 12.80 -17.18 -3.93
C LEU A 107 12.39 -18.47 -4.64
N GLU A 108 11.61 -18.41 -5.72
CA GLU A 108 11.29 -19.59 -6.54
C GLU A 108 12.55 -20.29 -7.06
N ARG A 109 13.58 -19.50 -7.41
CA ARG A 109 14.90 -20.02 -7.81
C ARG A 109 15.67 -20.70 -6.66
N GLU A 110 15.25 -20.45 -5.44
CA GLU A 110 15.81 -21.00 -4.21
C GLU A 110 14.96 -22.17 -3.65
N GLY A 111 13.89 -22.55 -4.38
CA GLY A 111 13.05 -23.70 -4.02
C GLY A 111 11.77 -23.36 -3.24
N VAL A 112 11.39 -22.10 -3.15
CA VAL A 112 10.03 -21.70 -2.71
C VAL A 112 9.06 -21.85 -3.89
N SER A 113 7.83 -22.27 -3.63
CA SER A 113 6.77 -22.33 -4.64
C SER A 113 5.64 -21.36 -4.33
N PHE A 114 4.90 -20.94 -5.35
CA PHE A 114 3.69 -20.13 -5.13
C PHE A 114 2.61 -20.43 -6.16
N ASP A 115 1.35 -20.29 -5.74
CA ASP A 115 0.18 -20.37 -6.60
C ASP A 115 -0.57 -19.04 -6.61
N ARG A 116 -1.29 -18.78 -7.70
CA ARG A 116 -2.15 -17.60 -7.83
C ARG A 116 -3.62 -17.99 -7.79
N VAL A 117 -4.36 -17.38 -6.89
CA VAL A 117 -5.82 -17.44 -6.95
C VAL A 117 -6.27 -16.64 -8.18
N PRO A 118 -7.07 -17.23 -9.09
CA PRO A 118 -7.55 -16.53 -10.29
C PRO A 118 -8.47 -15.36 -9.90
N CYS A 119 -8.48 -14.34 -10.76
CA CYS A 119 -9.40 -13.22 -10.68
C CYS A 119 -10.20 -13.11 -11.97
N ASP A 120 -11.40 -12.56 -11.88
CA ASP A 120 -12.26 -12.31 -13.03
C ASP A 120 -11.79 -11.11 -13.88
N GLY A 121 -12.55 -10.77 -14.94
CA GLY A 121 -12.24 -9.64 -15.83
C GLY A 121 -12.40 -8.26 -15.19
N GLU A 122 -12.96 -8.16 -13.99
CA GLU A 122 -13.01 -6.95 -13.16
C GLU A 122 -11.91 -6.93 -12.08
N GLY A 123 -11.11 -8.00 -12.00
CA GLY A 123 -10.02 -8.15 -11.03
C GLY A 123 -10.49 -8.64 -9.66
N ARG A 124 -11.72 -9.16 -9.51
CA ARG A 124 -12.19 -9.78 -8.27
C ARG A 124 -11.64 -11.20 -8.15
N MET A 125 -11.05 -11.49 -7.01
CA MET A 125 -10.48 -12.80 -6.72
C MET A 125 -11.59 -13.85 -6.50
N ASP A 126 -11.43 -15.02 -7.12
CA ASP A 126 -12.26 -16.19 -6.81
C ASP A 126 -11.84 -16.81 -5.49
N VAL A 127 -12.41 -16.31 -4.39
CA VAL A 127 -12.11 -16.81 -3.04
C VAL A 127 -12.45 -18.30 -2.88
N SER A 128 -13.38 -18.83 -3.68
CA SER A 128 -13.78 -20.24 -3.61
C SER A 128 -12.68 -21.19 -4.10
N ALA A 129 -11.75 -20.70 -4.92
CA ALA A 129 -10.59 -21.46 -5.38
C ALA A 129 -9.47 -21.56 -4.33
N LEU A 130 -9.40 -20.63 -3.37
CA LEU A 130 -8.32 -20.56 -2.39
C LEU A 130 -8.12 -21.86 -1.59
N PRO A 131 -9.16 -22.53 -1.05
CA PRO A 131 -8.99 -23.76 -0.29
C PRO A 131 -8.30 -24.89 -1.06
N GLY A 132 -8.48 -24.94 -2.38
CA GLY A 132 -7.87 -25.95 -3.26
C GLY A 132 -6.39 -25.69 -3.58
N LEU A 133 -5.92 -24.46 -3.38
CA LEU A 133 -4.52 -24.07 -3.60
C LEU A 133 -3.67 -24.21 -2.34
N ILE A 134 -4.30 -24.34 -1.16
CA ILE A 134 -3.60 -24.53 0.11
C ILE A 134 -3.02 -25.94 0.20
N ARG A 135 -1.72 -26.04 0.44
CA ARG A 135 -0.93 -27.26 0.57
C ARG A 135 -0.44 -27.44 2.01
N PRO A 136 0.01 -28.66 2.42
CA PRO A 136 0.58 -28.86 3.76
C PRO A 136 1.79 -27.98 4.10
N ASN A 137 2.55 -27.56 3.08
CA ASN A 137 3.70 -26.68 3.19
C ASN A 137 3.37 -25.19 2.90
N THR A 138 2.10 -24.81 2.83
CA THR A 138 1.70 -23.39 2.68
C THR A 138 2.02 -22.64 3.97
N ARG A 139 2.91 -21.63 3.85
CA ARG A 139 3.40 -20.83 4.98
C ARG A 139 2.81 -19.44 5.02
N LEU A 140 2.22 -18.96 3.92
CA LEU A 140 1.69 -17.61 3.80
C LEU A 140 0.60 -17.55 2.73
N VAL A 141 -0.48 -16.84 3.03
CA VAL A 141 -1.40 -16.27 2.05
C VAL A 141 -1.18 -14.76 2.08
N LEU A 142 -0.89 -14.15 0.93
CA LEU A 142 -0.62 -12.72 0.81
C LEU A 142 -1.35 -12.16 -0.40
N ILE A 143 -2.21 -11.15 -0.18
CA ILE A 143 -2.96 -10.51 -1.26
C ILE A 143 -2.87 -8.99 -1.20
N ALA A 144 -2.93 -8.33 -2.34
CA ALA A 144 -3.20 -6.91 -2.42
C ALA A 144 -4.68 -6.65 -2.07
N HIS A 145 -4.94 -5.81 -1.06
CA HIS A 145 -6.31 -5.49 -0.64
C HIS A 145 -7.08 -4.73 -1.71
N SER A 146 -6.42 -3.79 -2.38
CA SER A 146 -6.99 -3.07 -3.53
C SER A 146 -5.97 -3.03 -4.67
N SER A 147 -6.46 -3.27 -5.88
CA SER A 147 -5.63 -3.24 -7.09
C SER A 147 -5.15 -1.82 -7.40
N ASN A 148 -3.85 -1.67 -7.61
CA ASN A 148 -3.26 -0.42 -8.09
C ASN A 148 -3.50 -0.17 -9.59
N VAL A 149 -4.16 -1.09 -10.29
CA VAL A 149 -4.56 -0.97 -11.69
C VAL A 149 -6.04 -0.59 -11.80
N SER A 150 -6.94 -1.41 -11.26
CA SER A 150 -8.39 -1.27 -11.44
C SER A 150 -9.13 -0.67 -10.25
N GLY A 151 -8.46 -0.53 -9.10
CA GLY A 151 -9.09 -0.13 -7.85
C GLY A 151 -9.94 -1.21 -7.19
N THR A 152 -10.04 -2.40 -7.79
CA THR A 152 -10.85 -3.51 -7.26
C THR A 152 -10.39 -3.91 -5.86
N VAL A 153 -11.31 -3.95 -4.92
CA VAL A 153 -11.10 -4.38 -3.54
C VAL A 153 -11.40 -5.88 -3.42
N GLN A 154 -10.49 -6.62 -2.78
CA GLN A 154 -10.64 -8.05 -2.54
C GLN A 154 -11.41 -8.32 -1.24
N ASP A 155 -12.14 -9.42 -1.17
CA ASP A 155 -12.81 -9.88 0.05
C ASP A 155 -11.81 -10.46 1.05
N ALA A 156 -11.07 -9.55 1.71
CA ALA A 156 -10.07 -9.92 2.71
C ALA A 156 -10.69 -10.62 3.93
N ALA A 157 -11.96 -10.38 4.24
CA ALA A 157 -12.64 -11.03 5.37
C ALA A 157 -12.87 -12.51 5.10
N ALA A 158 -13.32 -12.86 3.89
CA ALA A 158 -13.49 -14.26 3.49
C ALA A 158 -12.14 -15.00 3.42
N VAL A 159 -11.09 -14.36 2.86
CA VAL A 159 -9.72 -14.91 2.85
C VAL A 159 -9.21 -15.13 4.27
N GLY A 160 -9.33 -14.14 5.14
CA GLY A 160 -8.89 -14.22 6.53
C GLY A 160 -9.61 -15.32 7.31
N LYS A 161 -10.91 -15.53 7.05
CA LYS A 161 -11.65 -16.66 7.64
C LYS A 161 -11.05 -18.01 7.22
N ILE A 162 -10.80 -18.20 5.92
CA ILE A 162 -10.19 -19.44 5.40
C ILE A 162 -8.82 -19.67 6.02
N CYS A 163 -7.99 -18.63 6.11
CA CYS A 163 -6.65 -18.73 6.69
C CYS A 163 -6.68 -19.08 8.17
N ARG A 164 -7.55 -18.47 8.96
CA ARG A 164 -7.76 -18.81 10.39
C ARG A 164 -8.19 -20.25 10.56
N ASP A 165 -9.19 -20.72 9.79
CA ASP A 165 -9.70 -22.09 9.85
C ASP A 165 -8.62 -23.13 9.50
N ARG A 166 -7.56 -22.73 8.79
CA ARG A 166 -6.42 -23.58 8.37
C ARG A 166 -5.13 -23.33 9.17
N GLY A 167 -5.12 -22.36 10.09
CA GLY A 167 -3.92 -22.01 10.86
C GLY A 167 -2.78 -21.43 10.01
N ILE A 168 -3.07 -20.77 8.89
CA ILE A 168 -2.09 -20.20 7.96
C ILE A 168 -2.00 -18.68 8.17
N PRO A 169 -0.79 -18.11 8.31
CA PRO A 169 -0.61 -16.67 8.35
C PRO A 169 -1.20 -15.98 7.12
N PHE A 170 -1.98 -14.93 7.36
CA PHE A 170 -2.57 -14.10 6.32
C PHE A 170 -1.98 -12.69 6.36
N ALA A 171 -1.47 -12.23 5.23
CA ALA A 171 -0.90 -10.90 5.06
C ALA A 171 -1.65 -10.09 4.02
N LEU A 172 -1.71 -8.78 4.24
CA LEU A 172 -2.38 -7.85 3.35
C LEU A 172 -1.40 -6.76 2.88
N ASP A 173 -1.24 -6.59 1.57
CA ASP A 173 -0.67 -5.38 0.98
C ASP A 173 -1.77 -4.32 0.89
N ALA A 174 -1.77 -3.38 1.82
CA ALA A 174 -2.74 -2.30 1.88
C ALA A 174 -2.26 -1.00 1.21
N ALA A 175 -1.32 -1.09 0.27
CA ALA A 175 -0.74 0.08 -0.37
C ALA A 175 -1.75 0.95 -1.15
N GLN A 176 -2.92 0.41 -1.50
CA GLN A 176 -3.99 1.12 -2.22
C GLN A 176 -5.31 1.18 -1.43
N SER A 177 -5.35 0.66 -0.21
CA SER A 177 -6.54 0.69 0.64
C SER A 177 -6.34 1.49 1.93
N ALA A 178 -5.11 1.51 2.49
CA ALA A 178 -4.78 2.27 3.68
C ALA A 178 -5.04 3.78 3.46
N GLY A 179 -5.89 4.36 4.31
CA GLY A 179 -6.33 5.76 4.23
C GLY A 179 -7.51 6.01 3.28
N HIS A 180 -7.89 5.04 2.45
CA HIS A 180 -9.02 5.13 1.52
C HIS A 180 -10.26 4.37 2.01
N MET A 181 -10.09 3.48 2.97
CA MET A 181 -11.14 2.70 3.60
C MET A 181 -10.66 2.17 4.96
N ASP A 182 -11.60 1.69 5.77
CA ASP A 182 -11.27 0.99 7.00
C ASP A 182 -10.55 -0.33 6.72
N VAL A 183 -9.46 -0.60 7.46
CA VAL A 183 -8.69 -1.84 7.38
C VAL A 183 -8.45 -2.33 8.80
N ASP A 184 -9.35 -3.16 9.30
CA ASP A 184 -9.26 -3.71 10.65
C ASP A 184 -8.38 -4.96 10.68
N PHE A 185 -7.16 -4.80 11.21
CA PHE A 185 -6.18 -5.88 11.35
C PHE A 185 -6.74 -7.10 12.09
N THR A 186 -7.45 -6.85 13.19
CA THR A 186 -7.98 -7.90 14.07
C THR A 186 -9.21 -8.58 13.46
N ALA A 187 -10.17 -7.82 12.97
CA ALA A 187 -11.40 -8.37 12.38
C ALA A 187 -11.12 -9.18 11.12
N LEU A 188 -10.20 -8.72 10.27
CA LEU A 188 -9.75 -9.44 9.08
C LEU A 188 -8.88 -10.66 9.39
N GLY A 189 -8.41 -10.81 10.65
CA GLY A 189 -7.56 -11.92 11.07
C GLY A 189 -6.18 -11.90 10.41
N LEU A 190 -5.62 -10.71 10.27
CA LEU A 190 -4.31 -10.53 9.68
C LEU A 190 -3.20 -11.02 10.62
N SER A 191 -2.16 -11.56 10.02
CA SER A 191 -0.87 -11.82 10.68
C SER A 191 0.16 -10.74 10.33
N ALA A 192 -0.01 -10.08 9.17
CA ALA A 192 0.80 -8.95 8.74
C ALA A 192 -0.01 -7.97 7.89
N LEU A 193 0.33 -6.67 8.00
CA LEU A 193 -0.22 -5.58 7.19
C LEU A 193 0.92 -4.67 6.73
N ALA A 194 1.10 -4.54 5.41
CA ALA A 194 2.11 -3.66 4.82
C ALA A 194 1.48 -2.38 4.29
N VAL A 195 1.99 -1.20 4.73
CA VAL A 195 1.48 0.11 4.33
C VAL A 195 2.60 1.07 3.96
N PRO A 196 2.46 1.86 2.87
CA PRO A 196 3.35 2.98 2.57
C PRO A 196 2.84 4.27 3.21
N GLY A 197 3.74 5.14 3.65
CA GLY A 197 3.36 6.45 4.20
C GLY A 197 2.84 7.44 3.17
N HIS A 198 3.27 7.31 1.90
CA HIS A 198 3.18 8.38 0.91
C HIS A 198 1.96 8.33 -0.04
N LYS A 199 1.06 7.36 0.11
CA LYS A 199 -0.17 7.25 -0.68
C LYS A 199 -1.37 7.71 0.14
N GLY A 200 -2.41 6.91 0.33
CA GLY A 200 -3.60 7.30 1.10
C GLY A 200 -3.34 7.72 2.55
N LEU A 201 -2.17 7.41 3.11
CA LEU A 201 -1.73 7.91 4.42
C LEU A 201 -1.05 9.29 4.36
N LEU A 202 -1.00 9.94 3.22
CA LEU A 202 -0.70 11.36 2.95
C LEU A 202 0.64 11.87 3.50
N GLY A 203 1.52 10.97 3.95
CA GLY A 203 2.85 11.26 4.47
C GLY A 203 3.93 11.38 3.41
N PRO A 204 5.20 11.56 3.81
CA PRO A 204 6.32 11.65 2.86
C PRO A 204 6.66 10.31 2.21
N GLN A 205 7.39 10.35 1.12
CA GLN A 205 8.04 9.18 0.52
C GLN A 205 9.19 8.69 1.40
N GLY A 206 9.64 7.45 1.20
CA GLY A 206 10.76 6.88 1.93
C GLY A 206 10.44 6.44 3.36
N ILE A 207 9.14 6.25 3.66
CA ILE A 207 8.66 5.69 4.92
C ILE A 207 7.41 4.83 4.71
N GLY A 208 7.25 3.81 5.55
CA GLY A 208 6.12 2.91 5.61
C GLY A 208 6.16 2.09 6.89
N ALA A 209 5.27 1.13 7.02
CA ALA A 209 5.24 0.23 8.16
C ALA A 209 4.84 -1.20 7.77
N LEU A 210 5.28 -2.14 8.60
CA LEU A 210 4.83 -3.52 8.65
C LEU A 210 4.28 -3.79 10.06
N LEU A 211 2.97 -3.98 10.17
CA LEU A 211 2.32 -4.38 11.42
C LEU A 211 2.29 -5.91 11.44
N LEU A 212 2.66 -6.52 12.57
CA LEU A 212 2.85 -7.96 12.71
C LEU A 212 2.16 -8.49 13.95
N THR A 213 1.64 -9.73 13.87
CA THR A 213 1.35 -10.45 15.11
C THR A 213 2.65 -10.88 15.80
N PRO A 214 2.66 -11.04 17.14
CA PRO A 214 3.84 -11.52 17.87
C PRO A 214 4.35 -12.90 17.38
N GLU A 215 3.44 -13.80 17.01
CA GLU A 215 3.76 -15.14 16.52
C GLU A 215 4.49 -15.08 15.17
N LEU A 216 3.99 -14.25 14.26
CA LEU A 216 4.63 -14.09 12.95
C LEU A 216 5.97 -13.37 13.08
N ALA A 217 6.07 -12.32 13.91
CA ALA A 217 7.32 -11.62 14.16
C ALA A 217 8.46 -12.54 14.64
N LYS A 218 8.15 -13.48 15.54
CA LYS A 218 9.11 -14.49 16.01
C LYS A 218 9.60 -15.42 14.90
N SER A 219 8.76 -15.68 13.89
CA SER A 219 9.08 -16.57 12.77
C SER A 219 9.90 -15.91 11.67
N LEU A 220 9.98 -14.57 11.66
CA LEU A 220 10.72 -13.81 10.65
C LEU A 220 12.21 -13.73 10.97
N THR A 221 13.03 -13.90 9.96
CA THR A 221 14.45 -13.52 10.02
C THR A 221 14.63 -12.09 9.55
N PRO A 222 15.32 -11.22 10.30
CA PRO A 222 15.65 -9.87 9.85
C PRO A 222 16.46 -9.89 8.55
N LEU A 223 16.16 -9.00 7.61
CA LEU A 223 16.91 -8.87 6.36
C LEU A 223 18.13 -7.98 6.50
N ILE A 224 18.12 -7.09 7.48
CA ILE A 224 19.18 -6.10 7.72
C ILE A 224 19.63 -6.30 9.15
N ALA A 225 20.91 -6.56 9.33
CA ALA A 225 21.55 -6.64 10.62
C ALA A 225 22.42 -5.37 10.84
N GLY A 226 22.38 -4.81 12.05
CA GLY A 226 23.14 -3.60 12.38
C GLY A 226 22.84 -3.10 13.79
N GLY A 227 23.47 -2.02 14.18
CA GLY A 227 23.24 -1.45 15.51
C GLY A 227 21.86 -0.82 15.64
N THR A 228 21.17 -1.14 16.73
CA THR A 228 19.83 -0.62 17.08
C THR A 228 19.91 0.50 18.13
N GLY A 229 21.05 0.62 18.80
CA GLY A 229 21.25 1.54 19.93
C GLY A 229 20.82 0.99 21.28
N SER A 230 20.12 -0.14 21.34
CA SER A 230 19.53 -0.72 22.57
C SER A 230 20.31 -1.89 23.17
N ALA A 231 21.09 -2.64 22.40
CA ALA A 231 21.88 -3.79 22.84
C ALA A 231 23.34 -3.64 22.41
N SER A 232 23.98 -2.54 22.85
CA SER A 232 25.32 -2.16 22.37
C SER A 232 26.45 -3.04 22.92
N ASP A 233 26.15 -3.89 23.90
CA ASP A 233 27.06 -4.85 24.54
C ASP A 233 27.06 -6.24 23.88
N SER A 234 26.19 -6.46 22.88
CA SER A 234 26.08 -7.72 22.13
C SER A 234 26.36 -7.50 20.64
N GLU A 235 27.00 -8.49 19.99
CA GLU A 235 27.11 -8.57 18.53
C GLU A 235 25.89 -9.26 17.87
N GLU A 236 24.99 -9.85 18.67
CA GLU A 236 23.74 -10.43 18.21
C GLU A 236 22.64 -9.38 18.13
N LEU A 237 21.75 -9.51 17.14
CA LEU A 237 20.55 -8.67 17.05
C LEU A 237 19.64 -8.91 18.27
N PRO A 238 19.02 -7.86 18.83
CA PRO A 238 18.05 -8.04 19.90
C PRO A 238 16.83 -8.84 19.43
N ASP A 239 16.28 -9.65 20.34
CA ASP A 239 15.08 -10.45 20.07
C ASP A 239 13.77 -9.71 20.30
N TRP A 240 13.83 -8.55 20.96
CA TRP A 240 12.63 -7.75 21.26
C TRP A 240 12.25 -6.80 20.12
N MET A 241 10.97 -6.51 20.06
CA MET A 241 10.38 -5.60 19.09
C MET A 241 10.39 -4.15 19.59
N PRO A 242 10.52 -3.17 18.72
CA PRO A 242 10.68 -3.27 17.26
C PRO A 242 12.13 -3.41 16.79
N ASP A 243 13.10 -3.33 17.70
CA ASP A 243 14.55 -3.23 17.44
C ASP A 243 15.07 -4.37 16.57
N ARG A 244 14.48 -5.57 16.71
CA ARG A 244 14.81 -6.75 15.88
C ARG A 244 14.78 -6.46 14.38
N PHE A 245 13.92 -5.56 13.91
CA PHE A 245 13.74 -5.25 12.49
C PHE A 245 14.12 -3.81 12.10
N GLU A 246 14.55 -2.99 13.05
CA GLU A 246 14.86 -1.57 12.84
C GLU A 246 16.34 -1.23 13.07
N SER A 247 17.22 -2.01 12.44
CA SER A 247 18.65 -1.75 12.48
C SER A 247 19.02 -0.47 11.74
N GLY A 248 19.96 0.29 12.30
CA GLY A 248 20.49 1.52 11.70
C GLY A 248 19.86 2.80 12.29
N THR A 249 20.10 3.93 11.64
CA THR A 249 19.50 5.21 12.01
C THR A 249 18.20 5.39 11.25
N PRO A 250 17.05 5.56 11.92
CA PRO A 250 15.76 5.68 11.27
C PRO A 250 15.60 7.00 10.49
N ASN A 251 14.68 7.03 9.55
CA ASN A 251 14.28 8.23 8.80
C ASN A 251 13.42 9.15 9.70
N LEU A 252 14.04 9.84 10.64
CA LEU A 252 13.33 10.71 11.58
C LEU A 252 12.60 11.89 10.89
N PRO A 253 13.14 12.57 9.86
CA PRO A 253 12.35 13.55 9.13
C PRO A 253 11.06 12.96 8.56
N GLY A 254 11.14 11.74 8.01
CA GLY A 254 9.99 11.00 7.52
C GLY A 254 8.99 10.62 8.62
N ILE A 255 9.48 10.23 9.80
CA ILE A 255 8.66 9.91 10.99
C ILE A 255 7.86 11.15 11.43
N TYR A 256 8.51 12.30 11.59
CA TYR A 256 7.85 13.56 11.95
C TYR A 256 6.79 13.97 10.92
N GLY A 257 7.14 13.90 9.63
CA GLY A 257 6.18 14.21 8.56
C GLY A 257 5.00 13.25 8.52
N TRP A 258 5.23 11.95 8.74
CA TRP A 258 4.16 10.96 8.70
C TRP A 258 3.28 10.99 9.96
N GLU A 259 3.86 11.28 11.14
CA GLU A 259 3.08 11.55 12.34
C GLU A 259 2.11 12.71 12.14
N ALA A 260 2.60 13.82 11.57
CA ALA A 260 1.76 14.98 11.25
C ALA A 260 0.63 14.62 10.25
N ALA A 261 0.91 13.78 9.26
CA ALA A 261 -0.10 13.30 8.32
C ALA A 261 -1.17 12.45 9.01
N LEU A 262 -0.76 11.48 9.84
CA LEU A 262 -1.72 10.60 10.54
C LEU A 262 -2.55 11.39 11.56
N ARG A 263 -1.98 12.36 12.25
CA ARG A 263 -2.71 13.26 13.14
C ARG A 263 -3.80 14.00 12.37
N TRP A 264 -3.47 14.58 11.21
CA TRP A 264 -4.44 15.27 10.38
C TRP A 264 -5.54 14.31 9.86
N ILE A 265 -5.19 13.07 9.49
CA ILE A 265 -6.17 12.05 9.09
C ILE A 265 -7.10 11.69 10.26
N GLU A 266 -6.57 11.50 11.48
CA GLU A 266 -7.39 11.24 12.68
C GLU A 266 -8.37 12.41 12.97
N GLU A 267 -7.89 13.65 12.87
CA GLU A 267 -8.70 14.86 13.10
C GLU A 267 -9.78 15.05 12.02
N THR A 268 -9.47 14.71 10.78
CA THR A 268 -10.39 14.84 9.63
C THR A 268 -11.40 13.70 9.58
N GLY A 269 -10.97 12.49 9.90
CA GLY A 269 -11.70 11.23 9.80
C GLY A 269 -11.49 10.52 8.46
N VAL A 270 -11.03 9.26 8.50
CA VAL A 270 -10.83 8.41 7.30
C VAL A 270 -12.14 8.27 6.52
N GLU A 271 -13.25 8.07 7.19
CA GLU A 271 -14.57 7.93 6.54
C GLU A 271 -14.97 9.16 5.72
N LYS A 272 -14.64 10.37 6.22
CA LYS A 272 -14.93 11.62 5.51
C LYS A 272 -14.06 11.76 4.26
N LEU A 273 -12.76 11.41 4.35
CA LEU A 273 -11.85 11.41 3.21
C LEU A 273 -12.29 10.38 2.17
N ALA A 274 -12.61 9.16 2.62
CA ALA A 274 -13.12 8.10 1.75
C ALA A 274 -14.44 8.47 1.07
N ALA A 275 -15.37 9.10 1.79
CA ALA A 275 -16.65 9.54 1.23
C ALA A 275 -16.46 10.59 0.14
N HIS A 276 -15.54 11.55 0.35
CA HIS A 276 -15.19 12.55 -0.66
C HIS A 276 -14.61 11.90 -1.94
N GLU A 277 -13.62 11.02 -1.79
CA GLU A 277 -13.01 10.31 -2.92
C GLU A 277 -14.03 9.43 -3.66
N ARG A 278 -14.93 8.76 -2.92
CA ARG A 278 -16.01 7.95 -3.50
C ARG A 278 -16.97 8.78 -4.34
N LEU A 279 -17.36 9.97 -3.87
CA LEU A 279 -18.24 10.88 -4.60
C LEU A 279 -17.60 11.29 -5.94
N LEU A 280 -16.34 11.72 -5.91
CA LEU A 280 -15.62 12.12 -7.11
C LEU A 280 -15.36 10.94 -8.06
N THR A 281 -15.09 9.77 -7.52
CA THR A 281 -14.91 8.54 -8.31
C THR A 281 -16.19 8.13 -9.01
N ALA A 282 -17.34 8.18 -8.33
CA ALA A 282 -18.64 7.92 -8.93
C ALA A 282 -18.92 8.88 -10.09
N ARG A 283 -18.71 10.19 -9.88
CA ARG A 283 -18.83 11.20 -10.94
C ARG A 283 -17.94 10.90 -12.15
N PHE A 284 -16.69 10.50 -11.92
CA PHE A 284 -15.76 10.14 -12.99
C PHE A 284 -16.25 8.93 -13.78
N LEU A 285 -16.71 7.87 -13.09
CA LEU A 285 -17.23 6.64 -13.70
C LEU A 285 -18.48 6.92 -14.54
N ASP A 286 -19.40 7.72 -14.01
CA ASP A 286 -20.62 8.12 -14.74
C ASP A 286 -20.26 8.87 -16.02
N GLY A 287 -19.31 9.82 -15.96
CA GLY A 287 -18.83 10.54 -17.13
C GLY A 287 -18.17 9.63 -18.17
N VAL A 288 -17.28 8.73 -17.71
CA VAL A 288 -16.60 7.76 -18.59
C VAL A 288 -17.59 6.81 -19.28
N SER A 289 -18.70 6.47 -18.62
CA SER A 289 -19.71 5.58 -19.19
C SER A 289 -20.36 6.12 -20.48
N ALA A 290 -20.36 7.43 -20.66
CA ALA A 290 -20.89 8.11 -21.82
C ALA A 290 -19.89 8.23 -22.99
N LEU A 291 -18.59 7.98 -22.73
CA LEU A 291 -17.52 8.10 -23.72
C LEU A 291 -17.39 6.82 -24.53
N LYS A 292 -17.14 6.96 -25.85
CA LYS A 292 -17.01 5.84 -26.78
C LYS A 292 -15.57 5.52 -27.18
N ASN A 293 -14.67 6.48 -26.95
CA ASN A 293 -13.25 6.41 -27.29
C ASN A 293 -12.40 5.74 -26.21
N VAL A 294 -13.01 5.23 -25.12
CA VAL A 294 -12.29 4.59 -24.03
C VAL A 294 -12.94 3.28 -23.59
N ARG A 295 -12.11 2.37 -23.12
CA ARG A 295 -12.49 1.12 -22.45
C ARG A 295 -12.09 1.21 -20.98
N LEU A 296 -13.06 1.06 -20.07
CA LEU A 296 -12.81 0.94 -18.64
C LEU A 296 -12.34 -0.47 -18.27
N TYR A 297 -11.26 -0.58 -17.50
CA TYR A 297 -10.78 -1.82 -16.89
C TYR A 297 -11.11 -1.87 -15.39
N GLY A 298 -11.74 -2.96 -14.96
CA GLY A 298 -12.19 -3.14 -13.57
C GLY A 298 -13.67 -2.82 -13.35
N PRO A 299 -14.10 -2.69 -12.07
CA PRO A 299 -15.51 -2.49 -11.71
C PRO A 299 -16.08 -1.19 -12.29
N ARG A 300 -17.32 -1.27 -12.77
CA ARG A 300 -18.03 -0.11 -13.39
C ARG A 300 -18.78 0.74 -12.38
N THR A 301 -18.96 0.24 -11.17
CA THR A 301 -19.68 0.91 -10.07
C THR A 301 -18.76 1.15 -8.88
N MET A 302 -19.25 1.85 -7.87
CA MET A 302 -18.51 2.08 -6.62
C MET A 302 -18.46 0.86 -5.69
N GLU A 303 -19.18 -0.21 -6.01
CA GLU A 303 -19.17 -1.43 -5.22
C GLU A 303 -17.82 -2.16 -5.32
N GLY A 304 -17.16 -2.37 -4.19
CA GLY A 304 -15.90 -3.10 -4.12
C GLY A 304 -14.74 -2.43 -4.84
N ARG A 305 -14.61 -1.08 -4.78
CA ARG A 305 -13.49 -0.36 -5.40
C ARG A 305 -13.03 0.86 -4.62
N THR A 306 -11.80 1.26 -4.89
CA THR A 306 -11.18 2.54 -4.50
C THR A 306 -11.19 3.55 -5.65
N GLY A 307 -10.64 4.75 -5.45
CA GLY A 307 -10.55 5.83 -6.43
C GLY A 307 -9.54 5.63 -7.58
N VAL A 308 -9.07 4.40 -7.80
CA VAL A 308 -8.14 4.07 -8.90
C VAL A 308 -8.94 3.61 -10.12
N ILE A 309 -8.74 4.26 -11.27
CA ILE A 309 -9.48 4.02 -12.52
C ILE A 309 -8.49 3.84 -13.66
N SER A 310 -8.60 2.76 -14.43
CA SER A 310 -7.77 2.52 -15.61
C SER A 310 -8.59 2.54 -16.88
N LEU A 311 -8.15 3.32 -17.85
CA LEU A 311 -8.77 3.42 -19.17
C LEU A 311 -7.78 2.97 -20.25
N GLY A 312 -8.28 2.26 -21.25
CA GLY A 312 -7.61 2.04 -22.53
C GLY A 312 -8.24 2.95 -23.57
N PHE A 313 -7.46 3.65 -24.34
CA PHE A 313 -7.95 4.47 -25.46
C PHE A 313 -8.09 3.62 -26.71
N THR A 314 -9.14 3.85 -27.51
CA THR A 314 -9.44 3.06 -28.71
C THR A 314 -8.90 3.69 -29.99
N ASP A 315 -8.76 5.01 -30.01
CA ASP A 315 -8.46 5.79 -31.19
C ASP A 315 -6.97 6.21 -31.27
N CYS A 316 -6.20 6.01 -30.19
CA CYS A 316 -4.78 6.26 -30.14
C CYS A 316 -4.07 5.34 -29.15
N ASP A 317 -2.75 5.35 -29.17
CA ASP A 317 -1.91 4.65 -28.15
C ASP A 317 -2.08 5.27 -26.77
N ASN A 318 -2.07 4.43 -25.70
CA ASN A 318 -2.22 4.89 -24.33
C ASN A 318 -1.13 5.89 -23.89
N ALA A 319 0.10 5.78 -24.42
CA ALA A 319 1.17 6.71 -24.09
C ALA A 319 0.95 8.06 -24.77
N ASP A 320 0.46 8.05 -26.01
CA ASP A 320 0.07 9.27 -26.74
C ASP A 320 -1.10 9.98 -26.04
N ALA A 321 -2.14 9.21 -25.65
CA ALA A 321 -3.25 9.75 -24.88
C ALA A 321 -2.77 10.42 -23.56
N ALA A 322 -1.89 9.75 -22.81
CA ALA A 322 -1.35 10.30 -21.56
C ALA A 322 -0.51 11.57 -21.80
N TRP A 323 0.25 11.62 -22.88
CA TRP A 323 1.02 12.79 -23.28
C TRP A 323 0.11 13.98 -23.64
N ARG A 324 -0.96 13.74 -24.42
CA ARG A 324 -1.95 14.77 -24.78
C ARG A 324 -2.71 15.29 -23.56
N LEU A 325 -3.16 14.38 -22.67
CA LEU A 325 -3.78 14.75 -21.39
C LEU A 325 -2.92 15.74 -20.60
N GLU A 326 -1.61 15.47 -20.51
CA GLU A 326 -0.68 16.37 -19.81
C GLU A 326 -0.45 17.67 -20.58
N ARG A 327 -0.06 17.59 -21.86
CA ARG A 327 0.46 18.74 -22.61
C ARG A 327 -0.61 19.68 -23.13
N GLU A 328 -1.75 19.14 -23.55
CA GLU A 328 -2.82 19.91 -24.14
C GLU A 328 -3.85 20.36 -23.08
N HIS A 329 -4.07 19.51 -22.04
CA HIS A 329 -5.13 19.75 -21.06
C HIS A 329 -4.64 19.93 -19.61
N GLY A 330 -3.36 19.71 -19.32
CA GLY A 330 -2.80 19.87 -17.98
C GLY A 330 -3.29 18.80 -16.97
N VAL A 331 -3.71 17.61 -17.44
CA VAL A 331 -4.20 16.50 -16.62
C VAL A 331 -3.06 15.49 -16.43
N LEU A 332 -2.58 15.37 -15.20
CA LEU A 332 -1.46 14.50 -14.85
C LEU A 332 -1.95 13.10 -14.48
N THR A 333 -1.54 12.10 -15.26
CA THR A 333 -1.93 10.70 -15.12
C THR A 333 -0.69 9.80 -15.21
N ARG A 334 -0.90 8.49 -15.11
CA ARG A 334 0.17 7.51 -15.33
C ARG A 334 -0.22 6.51 -16.40
N CYS A 335 0.66 6.27 -17.39
CA CYS A 335 0.49 5.25 -18.43
C CYS A 335 1.36 4.02 -18.19
N GLY A 336 0.92 2.86 -18.68
CA GLY A 336 1.67 1.60 -18.76
C GLY A 336 1.12 0.46 -17.90
N LEU A 337 2.00 -0.45 -17.44
CA LEU A 337 1.63 -1.66 -16.70
C LEU A 337 1.59 -1.48 -15.16
N HIS A 338 1.81 -0.29 -14.65
CA HIS A 338 1.69 0.09 -13.22
C HIS A 338 2.38 -0.88 -12.24
N CYS A 339 3.45 -1.55 -12.69
CA CYS A 339 4.16 -2.58 -11.92
C CYS A 339 3.28 -3.79 -11.50
N ALA A 340 2.24 -4.11 -12.25
CA ALA A 340 1.34 -5.22 -11.99
C ALA A 340 0.95 -5.97 -13.29
N PRO A 341 1.92 -6.59 -14.00
CA PRO A 341 1.67 -7.19 -15.30
C PRO A 341 0.66 -8.36 -15.24
N ALA A 342 0.58 -9.08 -14.13
CA ALA A 342 -0.41 -10.14 -13.93
C ALA A 342 -1.83 -9.58 -13.84
N ALA A 343 -2.02 -8.44 -13.15
CA ALA A 343 -3.30 -7.74 -13.10
C ALA A 343 -3.77 -7.33 -14.49
N HIS A 344 -2.87 -6.78 -15.31
CA HIS A 344 -3.21 -6.42 -16.70
C HIS A 344 -3.59 -7.64 -17.56
N ARG A 345 -3.00 -8.84 -17.32
CA ARG A 345 -3.45 -10.07 -17.97
C ARG A 345 -4.85 -10.47 -17.55
N SER A 346 -5.16 -10.42 -16.24
CA SER A 346 -6.50 -10.72 -15.72
C SER A 346 -7.56 -9.76 -16.25
N LEU A 347 -7.23 -8.47 -16.37
CA LEU A 347 -8.12 -7.42 -16.86
C LEU A 347 -8.21 -7.32 -18.40
N GLY A 348 -7.37 -8.07 -19.14
CA GLY A 348 -7.33 -8.03 -20.60
C GLY A 348 -6.75 -6.75 -21.20
N SER A 349 -5.83 -6.09 -20.49
CA SER A 349 -5.12 -4.89 -20.94
C SER A 349 -3.60 -5.11 -21.13
N PHE A 350 -3.15 -6.36 -21.11
CA PHE A 350 -1.76 -6.71 -21.42
C PHE A 350 -1.64 -7.04 -22.92
N PRO A 351 -0.57 -6.63 -23.61
CA PRO A 351 0.63 -5.91 -23.15
C PRO A 351 0.53 -4.37 -23.15
N GLU A 352 -0.54 -3.78 -23.69
CA GLU A 352 -0.69 -2.34 -23.95
C GLU A 352 -0.74 -1.49 -22.66
N GLY A 353 -1.16 -2.11 -21.53
CA GLY A 353 -1.36 -1.40 -20.29
C GLY A 353 -2.62 -0.53 -20.30
N SER A 354 -2.59 0.56 -19.56
CA SER A 354 -3.69 1.53 -19.46
C SER A 354 -3.19 2.92 -19.09
N VAL A 355 -4.01 3.94 -19.31
CA VAL A 355 -3.88 5.24 -18.65
C VAL A 355 -4.64 5.17 -17.34
N ARG A 356 -3.95 5.38 -16.22
CA ARG A 356 -4.51 5.30 -14.88
C ARG A 356 -4.77 6.69 -14.33
N PHE A 357 -5.98 6.90 -13.90
CA PHE A 357 -6.44 8.05 -13.12
C PHE A 357 -6.61 7.60 -11.67
N SER A 358 -6.22 8.42 -10.73
CA SER A 358 -6.43 8.13 -9.31
C SER A 358 -6.76 9.39 -8.54
N ILE A 359 -7.95 9.39 -7.99
CA ILE A 359 -8.53 10.50 -7.24
C ILE A 359 -7.97 10.47 -5.82
N GLY A 360 -7.68 11.64 -5.27
CA GLY A 360 -7.21 11.80 -3.89
C GLY A 360 -7.97 12.90 -3.16
N TRP A 361 -7.65 13.06 -1.88
CA TRP A 361 -8.35 13.90 -0.93
C TRP A 361 -8.50 15.39 -1.34
N ALA A 362 -7.57 15.91 -2.13
CA ALA A 362 -7.54 17.32 -2.53
C ALA A 362 -8.20 17.59 -3.89
N ASN A 363 -8.61 16.56 -4.62
CA ASN A 363 -9.31 16.74 -5.88
C ASN A 363 -10.71 17.32 -5.66
N THR A 364 -11.23 17.98 -6.69
CA THR A 364 -12.54 18.63 -6.70
C THR A 364 -13.41 18.06 -7.82
N GLU A 365 -14.71 18.37 -7.80
CA GLU A 365 -15.62 18.06 -8.92
C GLU A 365 -15.14 18.72 -10.22
N SER A 366 -14.63 19.96 -10.14
CA SER A 366 -14.07 20.67 -11.31
C SER A 366 -12.86 19.95 -11.91
N ASP A 367 -12.01 19.31 -11.08
CA ASP A 367 -10.89 18.49 -11.59
C ASP A 367 -11.40 17.28 -12.36
N VAL A 368 -12.45 16.63 -11.85
CA VAL A 368 -13.10 15.48 -12.51
C VAL A 368 -13.70 15.90 -13.83
N ASP A 369 -14.46 17.02 -13.86
CA ASP A 369 -15.09 17.52 -15.09
C ASP A 369 -14.06 17.93 -16.13
N ALA A 370 -12.97 18.59 -15.72
CA ALA A 370 -11.87 18.94 -16.60
C ALA A 370 -11.19 17.69 -17.21
N ALA A 371 -10.99 16.65 -16.39
CA ALA A 371 -10.41 15.39 -16.87
C ALA A 371 -11.34 14.67 -17.86
N LEU A 372 -12.65 14.63 -17.59
CA LEU A 372 -13.65 14.04 -18.49
C LEU A 372 -13.72 14.79 -19.82
N GLY A 373 -13.70 16.13 -19.79
CA GLY A 373 -13.63 16.95 -20.99
C GLY A 373 -12.38 16.65 -21.81
N ALA A 374 -11.22 16.58 -21.17
CA ALA A 374 -9.95 16.23 -21.81
C ALA A 374 -9.98 14.83 -22.47
N ILE A 375 -10.53 13.82 -21.76
CA ILE A 375 -10.66 12.45 -22.30
C ILE A 375 -11.56 12.42 -23.54
N ALA A 376 -12.63 13.22 -23.57
CA ALA A 376 -13.55 13.29 -24.69
C ALA A 376 -12.94 13.91 -25.96
N GLU A 377 -11.88 14.71 -25.84
CA GLU A 377 -11.18 15.38 -26.95
C GLU A 377 -10.01 14.56 -27.51
N ILE A 378 -9.62 13.46 -26.85
CA ILE A 378 -8.58 12.54 -27.29
C ILE A 378 -9.14 11.45 -28.18
#